data_4eaf3cee3514c21cbf9e1de21801708d
#
_entry.id   4eaf3cee3514c21cbf9e1de21801708d
#
_cell.length_a   1.000
_cell.length_b   1.000
_cell.length_c   1.000
_cell.angle_alpha   90.00
_cell.angle_beta   90.00
_cell.angle_gamma   90.00
#
_symmetry.space_group_name_H-M   'P 1'
#
loop_
_entity.id
_entity.type
_entity.pdbx_description
1 polymer ?
#
loop_
_entity_poly.entity_id
_entity_poly.type
_entity_poly.pdbx_seq_one_letter_code
_entity_poly.pdbx_strand_id
1 'polypeptide(L)' 'MAYSTDFKQGALDYIKERYSYVEAAKVFDVGGRTLFTWEKKDVNKDT' A
#
# COMPACT_ATOMS: atom_id res chain seq x y z
N MET A 1 -11.10 -6.47 9.76
CA MET A 1 -10.20 -5.53 10.36
C MET A 1 -9.61 -4.59 9.33
N ALA A 2 -9.73 -3.34 9.55
CA ALA A 2 -9.27 -2.36 8.58
C ALA A 2 -8.02 -1.65 9.09
N TYR A 3 -7.11 -1.39 8.17
CA TYR A 3 -5.93 -0.62 8.51
C TYR A 3 -6.29 0.86 8.53
N SER A 4 -5.56 1.62 9.32
CA SER A 4 -5.81 3.04 9.38
C SER A 4 -5.35 3.71 8.09
N THR A 5 -5.93 4.87 7.82
CA THR A 5 -5.57 5.60 6.62
C THR A 5 -4.08 5.98 6.63
N ASP A 6 -3.58 6.36 7.79
CA ASP A 6 -2.19 6.71 7.93
C ASP A 6 -1.28 5.55 7.56
N PHE A 7 -1.62 4.38 8.04
CA PHE A 7 -0.83 3.19 7.76
C PHE A 7 -0.83 2.89 6.27
N LYS A 8 -2.01 2.97 5.67
CA LYS A 8 -2.15 2.72 4.25
C LYS A 8 -1.35 3.71 3.43
N GLN A 9 -1.48 4.97 3.79
CA GLN A 9 -0.78 6.03 3.08
C GLN A 9 0.73 5.84 3.18
N GLY A 10 1.20 5.48 4.36
CA GLY A 10 2.62 5.25 4.55
C GLY A 10 3.14 4.13 3.67
N ALA A 11 2.38 3.06 3.59
CA ALA A 11 2.79 1.92 2.77
C ALA A 11 2.85 2.30 1.30
N LEU A 12 1.84 3.01 0.82
CA LEU A 12 1.81 3.42 -0.57
C LEU A 12 2.94 4.40 -0.87
N ASP A 13 3.21 5.27 0.07
CA ASP A 13 4.30 6.23 -0.08
C ASP A 13 5.64 5.50 -0.18
N TYR A 14 5.80 4.48 0.63
CA TYR A 14 7.01 3.68 0.61
C TYR A 14 7.20 3.04 -0.75
N ILE A 15 6.13 2.52 -1.31
CA ILE A 15 6.20 1.89 -2.62
C ILE A 15 6.61 2.90 -3.68
N LYS A 16 6.05 4.07 -3.61
CA LYS A 16 6.38 5.12 -4.58
C LYS A 16 7.84 5.51 -4.49
N GLU A 17 8.35 5.58 -3.28
CA GLU A 17 9.74 5.96 -3.07
C GLU A 17 10.70 4.88 -3.51
N ARG A 18 10.38 3.64 -3.17
CA ARG A 18 11.29 2.54 -3.39
C ARG A 18 10.97 1.71 -4.61
N TYR A 19 9.77 1.87 -5.13
CA TYR A 19 9.33 1.10 -6.29
C TYR A 19 9.41 -0.39 -6.01
N SER A 20 9.07 -0.80 -4.81
CA SER A 20 9.19 -2.21 -4.46
C SER A 20 8.06 -2.63 -3.53
N TYR A 21 7.18 -3.46 -4.07
CA TYR A 21 6.09 -4.01 -3.26
C TYR A 21 6.62 -5.00 -2.24
N VAL A 22 7.64 -5.75 -2.65
CA VAL A 22 8.21 -6.76 -1.75
C VAL A 22 8.78 -6.11 -0.51
N GLU A 23 9.51 -5.03 -0.70
CA GLU A 23 10.10 -4.34 0.44
C GLU A 23 9.03 -3.73 1.33
N ALA A 24 8.07 -3.10 0.72
CA ALA A 24 6.98 -2.49 1.49
C ALA A 24 6.21 -3.55 2.27
N ALA A 25 5.98 -4.69 1.64
CA ALA A 25 5.28 -5.77 2.31
C ALA A 25 6.02 -6.23 3.54
N LYS A 26 7.33 -6.29 3.45
CA LYS A 26 8.14 -6.70 4.59
C LYS A 26 8.19 -5.64 5.68
N VAL A 27 8.41 -4.42 5.27
CA VAL A 27 8.55 -3.32 6.22
C VAL A 27 7.25 -3.08 6.98
N PHE A 28 6.14 -3.13 6.27
CA PHE A 28 4.85 -2.87 6.89
C PHE A 28 4.12 -4.12 7.31
N ASP A 29 4.72 -5.27 7.05
CA ASP A 29 4.16 -6.56 7.47
C ASP A 29 2.75 -6.76 6.91
N VAL A 30 2.59 -6.50 5.63
CA VAL A 30 1.33 -6.73 4.94
C VAL A 30 1.60 -7.53 3.68
N GLY A 31 0.55 -8.17 3.18
CA GLY A 31 0.71 -8.94 1.97
C GLY A 31 0.90 -8.05 0.76
N GLY A 32 1.72 -8.51 -0.18
CA GLY A 32 1.93 -7.75 -1.41
C GLY A 32 0.63 -7.55 -2.16
N ARG A 33 -0.24 -8.53 -2.08
CA ARG A 33 -1.54 -8.42 -2.73
C ARG A 33 -2.36 -7.28 -2.15
N THR A 34 -2.30 -7.14 -0.83
CA THR A 34 -3.01 -6.06 -0.17
C THR A 34 -2.51 -4.71 -0.66
N LEU A 35 -1.20 -4.58 -0.77
CA LEU A 35 -0.61 -3.35 -1.25
C LEU A 35 -1.05 -3.05 -2.68
N PHE A 36 -1.06 -4.07 -3.50
CA PHE A 36 -1.48 -3.92 -4.88
C PHE A 36 -2.93 -3.45 -4.95
N THR A 37 -3.77 -4.03 -4.12
CA THR A 37 -5.18 -3.65 -4.07
C THR A 37 -5.33 -2.19 -3.63
N TRP A 38 -4.56 -1.81 -2.64
CA TRP A 38 -4.62 -0.43 -2.15
C TRP A 38 -4.24 0.55 -3.25
N GLU A 39 -3.22 0.24 -3.99
CA GLU A 39 -2.77 1.14 -5.04
C GLU A 39 -3.82 1.27 -6.13
N LYS A 40 -4.42 0.17 -6.50
CA LYS A 40 -5.45 0.21 -7.52
C LYS A 40 -6.65 1.01 -7.07
N LYS A 41 -7.05 0.82 -5.82
CA LYS A 41 -8.19 1.54 -5.30
C LYS A 41 -7.90 3.03 -5.24
N ASP A 42 -6.69 3.38 -4.88
CA ASP A 42 -6.32 4.77 -4.78
C ASP A 42 -6.40 5.44 -6.14
N VAL A 43 -6.01 4.72 -7.18
CA VAL A 43 -6.04 5.26 -8.53
C VAL A 43 -7.48 5.43 -9.01
N ASN A 44 -8.35 4.49 -8.66
CA ASN A 44 -9.73 4.52 -9.12
C ASN A 44 -10.70 5.02 -8.08
N LYS A 45 -10.21 5.74 -7.12
CA LYS A 45 -11.06 6.09 -5.99
C LYS A 45 -12.25 6.97 -6.36
N ASP A 46 -12.11 7.72 -7.39
CA ASP A 46 -13.18 8.65 -7.75
C ASP A 46 -14.17 8.08 -8.73
N THR A 47 -14.06 6.82 -9.06
CA THR A 47 -15.06 6.20 -9.92
C THR A 47 -16.23 5.66 -9.15
#